data_83e5cd744fcd12168ad7befa0f7a337c
#
_entry.id   83e5cd744fcd12168ad7befa0f7a337c
#
_cell.length_a   1.000
_cell.length_b   1.000
_cell.length_c   1.000
_cell.angle_alpha   90.00
_cell.angle_beta   90.00
_cell.angle_gamma   90.00
#
_symmetry.space_group_name_H-M   'P 1'
#
loop_
_entity.id
_entity.type
_entity.pdbx_description
1 polymer ?
#
loop_
_entity_poly.entity_id
_entity_poly.type
_entity_poly.pdbx_seq_one_letter_code
_entity_poly.pdbx_strand_id
1 'polypeptide(L)'
;PVEISYRRKGSAASTIEPADILDSYISQARWVHATGITCAISQSGAAAVKHVLERAASLGIKSSFDLNLRRKLWSEDEARKVLSPLAKNVELLIGGEDEYQVVFGSTDAKKVLAQANDLGCKIAVMTKGDQVMRFSIDCQYQELTPPKVVTVDPVGSGDAFTGGTIAGLLSGMQPNQALEQGSICGALVASMFGDWTGIPTGVSGVIDKQIAQSIRGRS
;
A
#
# COMPACT_ATOMS: atom_id res chain seq x y z
N PRO A 1 -2.44 -2.29 24.80
CA PRO A 1 -2.90 -2.29 23.39
C PRO A 1 -3.57 -0.94 23.09
N VAL A 2 -3.15 -0.28 22.01
CA VAL A 2 -3.77 0.97 21.56
C VAL A 2 -5.12 0.62 20.95
N GLU A 3 -6.21 1.17 21.48
CA GLU A 3 -7.54 0.98 20.93
C GLU A 3 -7.85 2.09 19.93
N ILE A 4 -8.00 1.72 18.66
CA ILE A 4 -8.35 2.66 17.59
C ILE A 4 -9.86 2.68 17.40
N SER A 5 -10.48 3.85 17.52
CA SER A 5 -11.88 4.08 17.17
C SER A 5 -11.99 4.90 15.89
N TYR A 6 -12.89 4.49 14.97
CA TYR A 6 -13.11 5.19 13.71
C TYR A 6 -14.39 6.04 13.80
N ARG A 7 -14.27 7.36 13.65
CA ARG A 7 -15.39 8.30 13.54
C ARG A 7 -15.45 8.88 12.13
N ARG A 8 -15.69 8.03 11.13
CA ARG A 8 -15.59 8.40 9.72
C ARG A 8 -16.94 8.53 9.02
N LYS A 9 -18.01 8.01 9.60
CA LYS A 9 -19.37 8.14 9.06
C LYS A 9 -19.81 9.60 9.08
N GLY A 10 -20.25 10.13 7.93
CA GLY A 10 -20.66 11.55 7.78
C GLY A 10 -19.49 12.54 7.73
N SER A 11 -18.24 12.07 7.60
CA SER A 11 -17.08 12.94 7.36
C SER A 11 -17.05 13.44 5.90
N ALA A 12 -16.30 14.52 5.62
CA ALA A 12 -16.08 14.99 4.24
C ALA A 12 -15.52 13.87 3.33
N ALA A 13 -14.63 13.02 3.85
CA ALA A 13 -14.10 11.87 3.09
C ALA A 13 -15.18 10.84 2.73
N SER A 14 -16.30 10.78 3.48
CA SER A 14 -17.40 9.85 3.18
C SER A 14 -18.34 10.33 2.07
N THR A 15 -18.19 11.57 1.61
CA THR A 15 -19.01 12.14 0.53
C THR A 15 -18.33 12.11 -0.83
N ILE A 16 -17.06 11.71 -0.88
CA ILE A 16 -16.35 11.60 -2.16
C ILE A 16 -17.10 10.68 -3.12
N GLU A 17 -17.23 11.13 -4.36
CA GLU A 17 -17.93 10.42 -5.43
C GLU A 17 -17.15 10.49 -6.76
N PRO A 18 -17.48 9.66 -7.77
CA PRO A 18 -16.78 9.68 -9.05
C PRO A 18 -16.73 11.06 -9.72
N ALA A 19 -17.77 11.89 -9.54
CA ALA A 19 -17.87 13.24 -10.13
C ALA A 19 -16.84 14.22 -9.56
N ASP A 20 -16.32 13.98 -8.35
CA ASP A 20 -15.26 14.80 -7.74
C ASP A 20 -13.88 14.55 -8.38
N ILE A 21 -13.74 13.44 -9.12
CA ILE A 21 -12.46 13.00 -9.69
C ILE A 21 -12.45 13.34 -11.19
N LEU A 22 -11.87 14.49 -11.52
CA LEU A 22 -11.85 14.97 -12.88
C LEU A 22 -10.82 14.20 -13.74
N ASP A 23 -11.21 13.81 -14.94
CA ASP A 23 -10.32 13.18 -15.93
C ASP A 23 -9.07 14.03 -16.22
N SER A 24 -9.18 15.37 -16.15
CA SER A 24 -8.08 16.30 -16.33
C SER A 24 -7.00 16.17 -15.24
N TYR A 25 -7.34 15.75 -14.03
CA TYR A 25 -6.36 15.42 -13.00
C TYR A 25 -5.70 14.08 -13.26
N ILE A 26 -6.51 13.06 -13.55
CA ILE A 26 -5.98 11.71 -13.80
C ILE A 26 -5.02 11.75 -14.99
N SER A 27 -5.39 12.41 -16.10
CA SER A 27 -4.59 12.45 -17.32
C SER A 27 -3.21 13.12 -17.17
N GLN A 28 -3.03 13.97 -16.17
CA GLN A 28 -1.77 14.62 -15.84
C GLN A 28 -0.93 13.82 -14.81
N ALA A 29 -1.51 12.79 -14.20
CA ALA A 29 -0.84 12.01 -13.19
C ALA A 29 0.21 11.06 -13.82
N ARG A 30 1.34 10.93 -13.17
CA ARG A 30 2.34 9.89 -13.49
C ARG A 30 2.02 8.56 -12.80
N TRP A 31 1.25 8.61 -11.72
CA TRP A 31 0.85 7.48 -10.90
C TRP A 31 -0.44 7.81 -10.15
N VAL A 32 -1.33 6.85 -10.03
CA VAL A 32 -2.54 6.94 -9.21
C VAL A 32 -2.45 5.93 -8.08
N HIS A 33 -2.70 6.37 -6.86
CA HIS A 33 -2.79 5.47 -5.70
C HIS A 33 -4.18 5.52 -5.09
N ALA A 34 -4.72 4.35 -4.79
CA ALA A 34 -5.98 4.19 -4.08
C ALA A 34 -5.87 3.16 -2.96
N THR A 35 -6.77 3.24 -1.99
CA THR A 35 -6.73 2.39 -0.80
C THR A 35 -8.11 1.89 -0.40
N GLY A 36 -8.18 0.65 0.09
CA GLY A 36 -9.43 -0.02 0.48
C GLY A 36 -10.17 0.65 1.63
N ILE A 37 -9.47 1.40 2.49
CA ILE A 37 -10.16 2.15 3.56
C ILE A 37 -11.15 3.16 2.99
N THR A 38 -10.87 3.79 1.85
CA THR A 38 -11.80 4.70 1.19
C THR A 38 -13.08 3.99 0.80
N CYS A 39 -12.96 2.75 0.33
CA CYS A 39 -14.11 1.91 -0.01
C CYS A 39 -14.97 1.54 1.21
N ALA A 40 -14.32 1.35 2.37
CA ALA A 40 -14.99 0.99 3.61
C ALA A 40 -15.78 2.14 4.26
N ILE A 41 -15.48 3.40 3.90
CA ILE A 41 -16.09 4.59 4.50
C ILE A 41 -17.50 4.83 3.93
N SER A 42 -17.70 4.64 2.62
CA SER A 42 -18.99 4.84 1.96
C SER A 42 -19.08 4.10 0.61
N GLN A 43 -20.31 3.87 0.15
CA GLN A 43 -20.54 3.31 -1.19
C GLN A 43 -20.07 4.26 -2.31
N SER A 44 -20.24 5.58 -2.13
CA SER A 44 -19.73 6.57 -3.08
C SER A 44 -18.20 6.56 -3.13
N GLY A 45 -17.53 6.41 -1.97
CA GLY A 45 -16.08 6.23 -1.89
C GLY A 45 -15.60 4.99 -2.64
N ALA A 46 -16.30 3.86 -2.51
CA ALA A 46 -15.99 2.65 -3.27
C ALA A 46 -16.16 2.88 -4.79
N ALA A 47 -17.21 3.57 -5.20
CA ALA A 47 -17.45 3.95 -6.59
C ALA A 47 -16.35 4.90 -7.11
N ALA A 48 -15.90 5.86 -6.30
CA ALA A 48 -14.82 6.78 -6.64
C ALA A 48 -13.48 6.06 -6.83
N VAL A 49 -13.14 5.12 -5.94
CA VAL A 49 -11.93 4.28 -6.08
C VAL A 49 -12.00 3.44 -7.35
N LYS A 50 -13.14 2.80 -7.62
CA LYS A 50 -13.34 2.05 -8.86
C LYS A 50 -13.14 2.93 -10.08
N HIS A 51 -13.79 4.09 -10.10
CA HIS A 51 -13.71 5.04 -11.21
C HIS A 51 -12.26 5.46 -11.48
N VAL A 52 -11.50 5.87 -10.45
CA VAL A 52 -10.13 6.36 -10.64
C VAL A 52 -9.18 5.26 -11.16
N LEU A 53 -9.32 4.02 -10.66
CA LEU A 53 -8.48 2.91 -11.11
C LEU A 53 -8.82 2.50 -12.56
N GLU A 54 -10.10 2.43 -12.93
CA GLU A 54 -10.54 2.13 -14.30
C GLU A 54 -10.11 3.24 -15.27
N ARG A 55 -10.21 4.51 -14.87
CA ARG A 55 -9.74 5.63 -15.71
C ARG A 55 -8.23 5.62 -15.88
N ALA A 56 -7.47 5.41 -14.79
CA ALA A 56 -6.01 5.27 -14.88
C ALA A 56 -5.62 4.16 -15.88
N ALA A 57 -6.24 2.99 -15.77
CA ALA A 57 -5.99 1.87 -16.69
C ALA A 57 -6.33 2.24 -18.14
N SER A 58 -7.48 2.90 -18.40
CA SER A 58 -7.91 3.29 -19.75
C SER A 58 -7.00 4.34 -20.39
N LEU A 59 -6.31 5.15 -19.57
CA LEU A 59 -5.35 6.18 -20.02
C LEU A 59 -3.90 5.69 -20.04
N GLY A 60 -3.67 4.42 -19.71
CA GLY A 60 -2.32 3.85 -19.61
C GLY A 60 -1.47 4.41 -18.46
N ILE A 61 -2.12 5.00 -17.46
CA ILE A 61 -1.45 5.54 -16.28
C ILE A 61 -1.28 4.42 -15.26
N LYS A 62 -0.08 4.29 -14.72
CA LYS A 62 0.24 3.31 -13.69
C LYS A 62 -0.55 3.58 -12.42
N SER A 63 -1.03 2.53 -11.79
CA SER A 63 -1.78 2.65 -10.54
C SER A 63 -1.32 1.67 -9.50
N SER A 64 -1.60 1.98 -8.24
CA SER A 64 -1.43 1.08 -7.11
C SER A 64 -2.70 1.02 -6.27
N PHE A 65 -2.91 -0.14 -5.66
CA PHE A 65 -4.00 -0.36 -4.74
C PHE A 65 -3.48 -1.03 -3.47
N ASP A 66 -3.73 -0.40 -2.32
CA ASP A 66 -3.49 -0.99 -1.01
C ASP A 66 -4.81 -1.54 -0.48
N LEU A 67 -4.85 -2.84 -0.21
CA LEU A 67 -6.04 -3.53 0.30
C LEU A 67 -6.57 -2.89 1.59
N ASN A 68 -5.69 -2.50 2.48
CA ASN A 68 -5.93 -1.67 3.67
C ASN A 68 -7.26 -1.98 4.37
N LEU A 69 -7.48 -3.26 4.66
CA LEU A 69 -8.70 -3.77 5.29
C LEU A 69 -8.85 -3.23 6.71
N ARG A 70 -10.00 -2.65 6.98
CA ARG A 70 -10.36 -2.13 8.30
C ARG A 70 -11.59 -2.88 8.83
N ARG A 71 -11.39 -4.06 9.43
CA ARG A 71 -12.46 -4.95 9.94
C ARG A 71 -13.49 -4.27 10.86
N LYS A 72 -13.14 -3.13 11.46
CA LYS A 72 -14.08 -2.33 12.26
C LYS A 72 -15.09 -1.53 11.43
N LEU A 73 -14.91 -1.40 10.13
CA LEU A 73 -15.78 -0.62 9.23
C LEU A 73 -16.77 -1.47 8.44
N TRP A 74 -16.43 -2.72 8.14
CA TRP A 74 -17.23 -3.65 7.36
C TRP A 74 -16.89 -5.11 7.65
N SER A 75 -17.74 -6.03 7.22
CA SER A 75 -17.48 -7.47 7.31
C SER A 75 -16.46 -7.91 6.26
N GLU A 76 -15.82 -9.06 6.48
CA GLU A 76 -14.87 -9.63 5.52
C GLU A 76 -15.53 -9.99 4.18
N ASP A 77 -16.81 -10.43 4.21
CA ASP A 77 -17.56 -10.76 2.99
C ASP A 77 -17.88 -9.51 2.15
N GLU A 78 -18.25 -8.39 2.81
CA GLU A 78 -18.43 -7.10 2.14
C GLU A 78 -17.11 -6.61 1.56
N ALA A 79 -16.04 -6.63 2.36
CA ALA A 79 -14.71 -6.25 1.92
C ALA A 79 -14.26 -7.07 0.70
N ARG A 80 -14.39 -8.39 0.74
CA ARG A 80 -14.04 -9.28 -0.38
C ARG A 80 -14.77 -8.89 -1.66
N LYS A 81 -16.09 -8.68 -1.58
CA LYS A 81 -16.92 -8.33 -2.75
C LYS A 81 -16.47 -7.02 -3.40
N VAL A 82 -16.01 -6.06 -2.60
CA VAL A 82 -15.61 -4.74 -3.08
C VAL A 82 -14.13 -4.72 -3.50
N LEU A 83 -13.22 -5.27 -2.69
CA LEU A 83 -11.77 -5.13 -2.90
C LEU A 83 -11.25 -6.07 -4.00
N SER A 84 -11.78 -7.30 -4.14
CA SER A 84 -11.29 -8.25 -5.14
C SER A 84 -11.38 -7.71 -6.57
N PRO A 85 -12.48 -7.10 -7.03
CA PRO A 85 -12.55 -6.51 -8.36
C PRO A 85 -11.58 -5.32 -8.57
N LEU A 86 -11.27 -4.57 -7.49
CA LEU A 86 -10.39 -3.39 -7.55
C LEU A 86 -8.91 -3.75 -7.67
N ALA A 87 -8.53 -4.98 -7.29
CA ALA A 87 -7.18 -5.49 -7.48
C ALA A 87 -6.81 -5.72 -8.95
N LYS A 88 -7.77 -5.60 -9.88
CA LYS A 88 -7.55 -5.90 -11.29
C LYS A 88 -6.79 -4.78 -12.02
N ASN A 89 -5.78 -5.18 -12.81
CA ASN A 89 -5.04 -4.28 -13.72
C ASN A 89 -4.32 -3.09 -13.03
N VAL A 90 -3.97 -3.22 -11.75
CA VAL A 90 -3.07 -2.26 -11.11
C VAL A 90 -1.61 -2.67 -11.32
N GLU A 91 -0.71 -1.70 -11.46
CA GLU A 91 0.73 -1.97 -11.55
C GLU A 91 1.25 -2.60 -10.25
N LEU A 92 0.81 -2.08 -9.09
CA LEU A 92 1.26 -2.48 -7.76
C LEU A 92 0.08 -2.75 -6.85
N LEU A 93 -0.06 -3.99 -6.38
CA LEU A 93 -1.02 -4.40 -5.35
C LEU A 93 -0.29 -4.63 -4.03
N ILE A 94 -0.76 -4.01 -2.96
CA ILE A 94 -0.17 -4.12 -1.62
C ILE A 94 -1.23 -4.60 -0.64
N GLY A 95 -0.83 -5.42 0.33
CA GLY A 95 -1.69 -5.80 1.44
C GLY A 95 -0.95 -6.65 2.47
N GLY A 96 -1.53 -6.76 3.66
CA GLY A 96 -1.09 -7.68 4.69
C GLY A 96 -1.49 -9.13 4.40
N GLU A 97 -0.84 -10.10 5.06
CA GLU A 97 -1.17 -11.53 4.93
C GLU A 97 -2.65 -11.82 5.21
N ASP A 98 -3.21 -11.19 6.24
CA ASP A 98 -4.61 -11.31 6.63
C ASP A 98 -5.58 -10.63 5.63
N GLU A 99 -5.14 -9.57 4.95
CA GLU A 99 -5.89 -8.89 3.92
C GLU A 99 -5.95 -9.73 2.63
N TYR A 100 -4.83 -10.32 2.25
CA TYR A 100 -4.79 -11.29 1.16
C TYR A 100 -5.66 -12.51 1.44
N GLN A 101 -5.69 -13.00 2.70
CA GLN A 101 -6.58 -14.07 3.09
C GLN A 101 -8.06 -13.71 2.86
N VAL A 102 -8.47 -12.51 3.23
CA VAL A 102 -9.84 -12.04 3.01
C VAL A 102 -10.15 -11.91 1.53
N VAL A 103 -9.28 -11.27 0.75
CA VAL A 103 -9.54 -10.94 -0.66
C VAL A 103 -9.40 -12.16 -1.57
N PHE A 104 -8.39 -12.99 -1.34
CA PHE A 104 -8.03 -14.13 -2.21
C PHE A 104 -8.32 -15.50 -1.58
N GLY A 105 -8.74 -15.56 -0.32
CA GLY A 105 -9.17 -16.80 0.35
C GLY A 105 -8.05 -17.72 0.81
N SER A 106 -6.80 -17.24 0.91
CA SER A 106 -5.65 -18.07 1.33
C SER A 106 -4.54 -17.21 1.96
N THR A 107 -3.78 -17.80 2.86
CA THR A 107 -2.53 -17.25 3.43
C THR A 107 -1.28 -17.79 2.72
N ASP A 108 -1.43 -18.73 1.79
CA ASP A 108 -0.32 -19.20 0.97
C ASP A 108 0.14 -18.08 0.02
N ALA A 109 1.26 -17.48 0.35
CA ALA A 109 1.80 -16.34 -0.38
C ALA A 109 2.02 -16.64 -1.87
N LYS A 110 2.57 -17.80 -2.22
CA LYS A 110 2.80 -18.17 -3.63
C LYS A 110 1.50 -18.23 -4.41
N LYS A 111 0.47 -18.83 -3.79
CA LYS A 111 -0.86 -18.96 -4.40
C LYS A 111 -1.52 -17.60 -4.61
N VAL A 112 -1.59 -16.75 -3.57
CA VAL A 112 -2.32 -15.49 -3.67
C VAL A 112 -1.60 -14.44 -4.50
N LEU A 113 -0.26 -14.43 -4.50
CA LEU A 113 0.51 -13.56 -5.37
C LEU A 113 0.38 -13.96 -6.84
N ALA A 114 0.34 -15.27 -7.14
CA ALA A 114 0.02 -15.75 -8.49
C ALA A 114 -1.40 -15.32 -8.92
N GLN A 115 -2.41 -15.46 -8.04
CA GLN A 115 -3.76 -14.98 -8.33
C GLN A 115 -3.80 -13.47 -8.59
N ALA A 116 -3.03 -12.66 -7.86
CA ALA A 116 -2.92 -11.23 -8.11
C ALA A 116 -2.29 -10.94 -9.49
N ASN A 117 -1.25 -11.70 -9.87
CA ASN A 117 -0.66 -11.58 -11.21
C ASN A 117 -1.65 -11.98 -12.32
N ASP A 118 -2.46 -13.02 -12.10
CA ASP A 118 -3.52 -13.44 -13.05
C ASP A 118 -4.59 -12.35 -13.25
N LEU A 119 -4.78 -11.48 -12.23
CA LEU A 119 -5.64 -10.29 -12.35
C LEU A 119 -4.96 -9.12 -13.10
N GLY A 120 -3.70 -9.27 -13.50
CA GLY A 120 -2.95 -8.26 -14.26
C GLY A 120 -2.06 -7.36 -13.39
N CYS A 121 -1.88 -7.66 -12.09
CA CYS A 121 -0.90 -6.94 -11.28
C CYS A 121 0.51 -7.34 -11.69
N LYS A 122 1.37 -6.36 -12.00
CA LYS A 122 2.79 -6.65 -12.29
C LYS A 122 3.61 -6.87 -11.04
N ILE A 123 3.32 -6.11 -10.00
CA ILE A 123 3.97 -6.19 -8.70
C ILE A 123 2.87 -6.46 -7.67
N ALA A 124 2.92 -7.61 -7.01
CA ALA A 124 2.02 -7.93 -5.89
C ALA A 124 2.85 -8.17 -4.63
N VAL A 125 2.47 -7.52 -3.53
CA VAL A 125 3.24 -7.48 -2.29
C VAL A 125 2.40 -7.88 -1.11
N MET A 126 2.83 -8.93 -0.41
CA MET A 126 2.26 -9.37 0.86
C MET A 126 3.20 -9.00 2.00
N THR A 127 2.77 -8.06 2.84
CA THR A 127 3.52 -7.61 4.01
C THR A 127 3.10 -8.39 5.26
N LYS A 128 3.99 -8.45 6.26
CA LYS A 128 3.71 -9.03 7.57
C LYS A 128 4.51 -8.31 8.67
N GLY A 129 4.26 -7.02 8.83
CA GLY A 129 4.97 -6.17 9.78
C GLY A 129 6.49 -6.17 9.53
N ASP A 130 7.26 -6.50 10.56
CA ASP A 130 8.74 -6.61 10.53
C ASP A 130 9.25 -7.98 10.05
N GLN A 131 8.34 -8.89 9.69
CA GLN A 131 8.69 -10.20 9.16
C GLN A 131 8.99 -10.14 7.67
N VAL A 132 9.46 -11.26 7.13
CA VAL A 132 9.76 -11.41 5.70
C VAL A 132 8.55 -11.00 4.86
N MET A 133 8.75 -10.00 4.03
CA MET A 133 7.82 -9.57 2.99
C MET A 133 7.94 -10.54 1.80
N ARG A 134 6.81 -10.97 1.28
CA ARG A 134 6.72 -11.84 0.11
C ARG A 134 6.10 -11.08 -1.04
N PHE A 135 6.65 -11.22 -2.22
CA PHE A 135 6.15 -10.48 -3.37
C PHE A 135 6.39 -11.23 -4.68
N SER A 136 5.69 -10.80 -5.71
CA SER A 136 5.95 -11.23 -7.08
C SER A 136 6.16 -10.01 -7.98
N ILE A 137 7.09 -10.13 -8.90
CA ILE A 137 7.33 -9.17 -9.99
C ILE A 137 7.27 -9.96 -11.28
N ASP A 138 6.37 -9.58 -12.20
CA ASP A 138 6.16 -10.28 -13.47
C ASP A 138 6.06 -11.82 -13.28
N CYS A 139 5.21 -12.24 -12.34
CA CYS A 139 4.97 -13.63 -11.94
C CYS A 139 6.18 -14.35 -11.28
N GLN A 140 7.26 -13.66 -10.97
CA GLN A 140 8.41 -14.23 -10.28
C GLN A 140 8.30 -13.99 -8.77
N TYR A 141 8.11 -15.06 -7.99
CA TYR A 141 8.05 -15.01 -6.53
C TYR A 141 9.41 -14.69 -5.92
N GLN A 142 9.44 -13.78 -4.97
CA GLN A 142 10.64 -13.35 -4.25
C GLN A 142 10.30 -13.02 -2.79
N GLU A 143 11.33 -12.88 -1.97
CA GLU A 143 11.24 -12.51 -0.57
C GLU A 143 12.25 -11.41 -0.23
N LEU A 144 11.87 -10.51 0.67
CA LEU A 144 12.72 -9.45 1.22
C LEU A 144 12.54 -9.39 2.73
N THR A 145 13.65 -9.37 3.47
CA THR A 145 13.63 -9.14 4.91
C THR A 145 13.73 -7.64 5.19
N PRO A 146 12.71 -7.03 5.82
CA PRO A 146 12.76 -5.61 6.19
C PRO A 146 13.91 -5.31 7.14
N PRO A 147 14.43 -4.06 7.15
CA PRO A 147 15.41 -3.64 8.13
C PRO A 147 14.86 -3.79 9.56
N LYS A 148 15.67 -4.35 10.44
CA LYS A 148 15.30 -4.47 11.86
C LYS A 148 15.46 -3.13 12.57
N VAL A 149 14.38 -2.63 13.13
CA VAL A 149 14.34 -1.42 13.95
C VAL A 149 13.65 -1.70 15.29
N VAL A 150 13.88 -0.85 16.31
CA VAL A 150 13.00 -0.88 17.48
C VAL A 150 11.71 -0.16 17.11
N THR A 151 10.62 -0.88 17.10
CA THR A 151 9.30 -0.30 16.84
C THR A 151 8.89 0.57 18.03
N VAL A 152 8.70 1.85 17.78
CA VAL A 152 8.19 2.85 18.73
C VAL A 152 6.70 3.07 18.49
N ASP A 153 6.32 3.32 17.23
CA ASP A 153 4.94 3.48 16.79
C ASP A 153 4.77 2.89 15.38
N PRO A 154 3.98 1.82 15.18
CA PRO A 154 3.81 1.22 13.87
C PRO A 154 2.85 1.99 12.95
N VAL A 155 2.16 3.03 13.45
CA VAL A 155 1.21 3.82 12.66
C VAL A 155 1.94 4.53 11.52
N GLY A 156 1.36 4.47 10.30
CA GLY A 156 1.94 5.09 9.11
C GLY A 156 3.06 4.28 8.44
N SER A 157 3.59 3.20 9.04
CA SER A 157 4.67 2.42 8.44
C SER A 157 4.29 1.78 7.11
N GLY A 158 3.05 1.30 6.96
CA GLY A 158 2.51 0.77 5.70
C GLY A 158 2.37 1.86 4.63
N ASP A 159 1.88 3.03 5.02
CA ASP A 159 1.74 4.18 4.12
C ASP A 159 3.12 4.68 3.66
N ALA A 160 4.10 4.72 4.56
CA ALA A 160 5.48 5.08 4.25
C ALA A 160 6.16 4.04 3.32
N PHE A 161 5.90 2.74 3.55
CA PHE A 161 6.33 1.67 2.64
C PHE A 161 5.77 1.90 1.24
N THR A 162 4.48 2.12 1.13
CA THR A 162 3.78 2.34 -0.14
C THR A 162 4.31 3.60 -0.85
N GLY A 163 4.40 4.72 -0.12
CA GLY A 163 4.92 5.98 -0.65
C GLY A 163 6.37 5.88 -1.11
N GLY A 164 7.23 5.25 -0.32
CA GLY A 164 8.64 5.00 -0.66
C GLY A 164 8.81 4.12 -1.89
N THR A 165 7.99 3.07 -2.01
CA THR A 165 7.98 2.17 -3.18
C THR A 165 7.56 2.92 -4.44
N ILE A 166 6.45 3.66 -4.40
CA ILE A 166 5.95 4.45 -5.55
C ILE A 166 6.98 5.50 -5.96
N ALA A 167 7.59 6.20 -4.99
CA ALA A 167 8.63 7.19 -5.28
C ALA A 167 9.85 6.58 -5.98
N GLY A 168 10.29 5.39 -5.54
CA GLY A 168 11.36 4.64 -6.20
C GLY A 168 11.01 4.27 -7.64
N LEU A 169 9.82 3.72 -7.87
CA LEU A 169 9.33 3.36 -9.21
C LEU A 169 9.23 4.59 -10.13
N LEU A 170 8.74 5.72 -9.62
CA LEU A 170 8.64 6.98 -10.35
C LEU A 170 10.01 7.60 -10.67
N SER A 171 11.03 7.28 -9.87
CA SER A 171 12.43 7.70 -10.10
C SER A 171 13.18 6.76 -11.06
N GLY A 172 12.53 5.71 -11.56
CA GLY A 172 13.12 4.76 -12.52
C GLY A 172 13.91 3.62 -11.86
N MET A 173 13.78 3.40 -10.57
CA MET A 173 14.38 2.24 -9.91
C MET A 173 13.77 0.94 -10.42
N GLN A 174 14.57 -0.13 -10.40
CA GLN A 174 14.04 -1.48 -10.61
C GLN A 174 13.07 -1.84 -9.48
N PRO A 175 12.02 -2.64 -9.75
CA PRO A 175 10.99 -2.95 -8.75
C PRO A 175 11.55 -3.46 -7.42
N ASN A 176 12.55 -4.34 -7.45
CA ASN A 176 13.20 -4.84 -6.21
C ASN A 176 13.82 -3.71 -5.38
N GLN A 177 14.51 -2.77 -6.01
CA GLN A 177 15.13 -1.63 -5.34
C GLN A 177 14.08 -0.67 -4.79
N ALA A 178 12.96 -0.48 -5.52
CA ALA A 178 11.85 0.34 -5.06
C ALA A 178 11.15 -0.28 -3.83
N LEU A 179 10.96 -1.60 -3.80
CA LEU A 179 10.42 -2.32 -2.64
C LEU A 179 11.36 -2.27 -1.44
N GLU A 180 12.68 -2.36 -1.66
CA GLU A 180 13.68 -2.19 -0.62
C GLU A 180 13.63 -0.77 -0.04
N GLN A 181 13.59 0.26 -0.89
CA GLN A 181 13.41 1.66 -0.46
C GLN A 181 12.12 1.84 0.36
N GLY A 182 10.99 1.29 -0.10
CA GLY A 182 9.74 1.30 0.65
C GLY A 182 9.88 0.66 2.02
N SER A 183 10.53 -0.51 2.08
CA SER A 183 10.79 -1.24 3.32
C SER A 183 11.61 -0.42 4.32
N ILE A 184 12.60 0.32 3.84
CA ILE A 184 13.40 1.25 4.64
C ILE A 184 12.54 2.41 5.16
N CYS A 185 11.72 3.03 4.31
CA CYS A 185 10.81 4.10 4.71
C CYS A 185 9.84 3.64 5.80
N GLY A 186 9.22 2.47 5.63
CA GLY A 186 8.33 1.88 6.63
C GLY A 186 9.02 1.62 7.96
N ALA A 187 10.23 1.08 7.94
CA ALA A 187 11.02 0.82 9.14
C ALA A 187 11.41 2.13 9.88
N LEU A 188 11.80 3.16 9.15
CA LEU A 188 12.12 4.47 9.73
C LEU A 188 10.91 5.11 10.41
N VAL A 189 9.74 5.09 9.77
CA VAL A 189 8.50 5.60 10.39
C VAL A 189 8.16 4.79 11.63
N ALA A 190 8.20 3.45 11.59
CA ALA A 190 7.93 2.61 12.75
C ALA A 190 8.89 2.85 13.93
N SER A 191 10.09 3.40 13.70
CA SER A 191 11.09 3.70 14.74
C SER A 191 10.91 5.04 15.43
N MET A 192 9.89 5.83 15.05
CA MET A 192 9.63 7.16 15.59
C MET A 192 8.18 7.28 16.06
N PHE A 193 7.89 8.30 16.87
CA PHE A 193 6.52 8.65 17.23
C PHE A 193 5.84 9.41 16.09
N GLY A 194 4.59 9.04 15.79
CA GLY A 194 3.77 9.65 14.76
C GLY A 194 3.98 9.00 13.38
N ASP A 195 3.03 9.24 12.51
CA ASP A 195 2.86 8.55 11.24
C ASP A 195 3.67 9.12 10.06
N TRP A 196 4.35 10.25 10.24
CA TRP A 196 5.11 10.93 9.18
C TRP A 196 6.49 11.43 9.58
N THR A 197 6.79 11.54 10.89
CA THR A 197 8.06 12.11 11.39
C THR A 197 9.30 11.33 10.96
N GLY A 198 9.15 10.03 10.71
CA GLY A 198 10.21 9.17 10.21
C GLY A 198 10.38 9.17 8.69
N ILE A 199 9.54 9.89 7.94
CA ILE A 199 9.65 9.93 6.48
C ILE A 199 10.95 10.62 6.07
N PRO A 200 11.83 9.96 5.28
CA PRO A 200 13.10 10.58 4.85
C PRO A 200 12.85 11.79 3.97
N THR A 201 13.47 12.91 4.33
CA THR A 201 13.44 14.12 3.52
C THR A 201 14.77 14.25 2.78
N GLY A 202 14.79 13.92 1.48
CA GLY A 202 15.99 14.10 0.64
C GLY A 202 16.38 12.88 -0.20
N VAL A 203 17.49 12.99 -0.92
CA VAL A 203 18.00 11.98 -1.86
C VAL A 203 18.61 10.78 -1.14
N SER A 204 18.76 9.65 -1.83
CA SER A 204 19.16 8.33 -1.34
C SER A 204 20.31 8.28 -0.30
N GLY A 205 21.30 9.15 -0.40
CA GLY A 205 22.39 9.21 0.56
C GLY A 205 22.03 9.69 1.98
N VAL A 206 20.82 10.25 2.17
CA VAL A 206 20.31 10.63 3.50
C VAL A 206 19.61 9.42 4.14
N ILE A 207 18.97 8.58 3.36
CA ILE A 207 18.35 7.34 3.82
C ILE A 207 19.42 6.42 4.41
N ASP A 208 20.55 6.24 3.74
CA ASP A 208 21.66 5.43 4.24
C ASP A 208 22.22 5.95 5.58
N LYS A 209 22.32 7.27 5.72
CA LYS A 209 22.77 7.90 6.98
C LYS A 209 21.76 7.76 8.10
N GLN A 210 20.47 7.91 7.83
CA GLN A 210 19.41 7.76 8.84
C GLN A 210 19.29 6.31 9.31
N ILE A 211 19.40 5.34 8.41
CA ILE A 211 19.45 3.91 8.77
C ILE A 211 20.68 3.63 9.63
N ALA A 212 21.86 4.09 9.21
CA ALA A 212 23.09 3.91 9.96
C ALA A 212 23.03 4.54 11.36
N GLN A 213 22.33 5.67 11.53
CA GLN A 213 22.10 6.30 12.82
C GLN A 213 21.09 5.54 13.68
N SER A 214 19.99 5.06 13.11
CA SER A 214 18.97 4.25 13.82
C SER A 214 19.53 2.91 14.30
N ILE A 215 20.52 2.36 13.58
CA ILE A 215 21.23 1.14 13.96
C ILE A 215 22.32 1.42 15.03
N ARG A 216 23.03 2.57 14.96
CA ARG A 216 24.12 2.93 15.86
C ARG A 216 23.68 3.53 17.22
N GLY A 217 22.49 4.10 17.30
CA GLY A 217 21.93 4.63 18.56
C GLY A 217 21.58 3.58 19.60
N ARG A 218 22.17 2.37 19.51
CA ARG A 218 21.88 1.16 20.31
C ARG A 218 23.10 0.49 20.95
N SER A 219 24.26 1.16 20.91
CA SER A 219 25.44 0.72 21.65
C SER A 219 25.62 1.53 22.93
#